data_24ec88cc3a3526b8b57f3a06e91c3476
#
_entry.id   24ec88cc3a3526b8b57f3a06e91c3476
#
_cell.length_a   1.000
_cell.length_b   1.000
_cell.length_c   1.000
_cell.angle_alpha   90.00
_cell.angle_beta   90.00
_cell.angle_gamma   90.00
#
_symmetry.space_group_name_H-M   'P 1'
#
loop_
_entity.id
_entity.type
_entity.pdbx_description
1 polymer ?
#
loop_
_entity_poly.entity_id
_entity_poly.type
_entity_poly.pdbx_seq_one_letter_code
_entity_poly.pdbx_strand_id
1 'polypeptide(L)'
;MICIIDYGVGNLFSLKSSLAHLGLEAKVSADAADIRAADRLILPGVGAFGDAMAKLEATGLVPVLKEQAEQKPLLGICLGMQLLFEKSYEYGEHDGLGFVPGQVCPLAPDLGDKSLKVPQIGWNAVHILGDDPLFKYVRDGEYFYYVHSYYGKNCAANTLAVSDYSLPVTGVVKAGKVYGTQFHPEKSGDAGLRLLKAFAEL
;
A
#
# COMPACT_ATOMS: atom_id res chain seq x y z
N MET A 1 -18.23 4.91 5.16
CA MET A 1 -18.08 3.94 4.05
C MET A 1 -16.67 4.03 3.47
N ILE A 2 -16.04 2.90 3.14
CA ILE A 2 -14.71 2.81 2.49
C ILE A 2 -14.92 2.53 1.00
N CYS A 3 -14.26 3.27 0.09
CA CYS A 3 -14.25 2.93 -1.33
C CYS A 3 -12.94 2.22 -1.70
N ILE A 4 -13.05 1.01 -2.23
CA ILE A 4 -11.95 0.26 -2.83
C ILE A 4 -11.94 0.61 -4.31
N ILE A 5 -10.84 1.18 -4.78
CA ILE A 5 -10.71 1.66 -6.16
C ILE A 5 -10.58 0.45 -7.10
N ASP A 6 -11.53 0.33 -8.03
CA ASP A 6 -11.50 -0.69 -9.08
C ASP A 6 -10.95 -0.09 -10.37
N TYR A 7 -9.71 -0.40 -10.69
CA TYR A 7 -9.07 -0.06 -11.96
C TYR A 7 -8.61 -1.30 -12.72
N GLY A 8 -9.25 -2.44 -12.42
CA GLY A 8 -8.98 -3.73 -13.07
C GLY A 8 -7.74 -4.46 -12.52
N VAL A 9 -7.22 -4.04 -11.36
CA VAL A 9 -6.05 -4.65 -10.70
C VAL A 9 -6.28 -4.75 -9.19
N GLY A 10 -5.87 -5.85 -8.58
CA GLY A 10 -5.93 -6.03 -7.13
C GLY A 10 -6.76 -7.23 -6.68
N ASN A 11 -6.54 -7.65 -5.45
CA ASN A 11 -7.32 -8.69 -4.80
C ASN A 11 -8.56 -8.10 -4.10
N LEU A 12 -9.50 -7.57 -4.92
CA LEU A 12 -10.67 -6.84 -4.46
C LEU A 12 -11.56 -7.70 -3.55
N PHE A 13 -11.70 -8.99 -3.88
CA PHE A 13 -12.55 -9.90 -3.11
C PHE A 13 -12.03 -10.10 -1.68
N SER A 14 -10.75 -10.43 -1.51
CA SER A 14 -10.16 -10.65 -0.18
C SER A 14 -10.22 -9.38 0.67
N LEU A 15 -9.94 -8.22 0.07
CA LEU A 15 -9.99 -6.95 0.76
C LEU A 15 -11.41 -6.61 1.23
N LYS A 16 -12.40 -6.75 0.34
CA LYS A 16 -13.81 -6.55 0.68
C LYS A 16 -14.28 -7.51 1.78
N SER A 17 -13.86 -8.79 1.70
CA SER A 17 -14.18 -9.79 2.72
C SER A 17 -13.58 -9.47 4.08
N SER A 18 -12.32 -8.99 4.12
CA SER A 18 -11.66 -8.58 5.37
C SER A 18 -12.37 -7.38 6.01
N LEU A 19 -12.77 -6.39 5.22
CA LEU A 19 -13.54 -5.24 5.73
C LEU A 19 -14.92 -5.65 6.21
N ALA A 20 -15.62 -6.54 5.48
CA ALA A 20 -16.92 -7.07 5.90
C ALA A 20 -16.81 -7.88 7.21
N HIS A 21 -15.73 -8.66 7.39
CA HIS A 21 -15.47 -9.38 8.65
C HIS A 21 -15.33 -8.44 9.86
N LEU A 22 -14.80 -7.24 9.62
CA LEU A 22 -14.70 -6.18 10.63
C LEU A 22 -16.01 -5.41 10.84
N GLY A 23 -17.08 -5.74 10.12
CA GLY A 23 -18.35 -4.99 10.13
C GLY A 23 -18.27 -3.63 9.45
N LEU A 24 -17.26 -3.41 8.62
CA LEU A 24 -17.04 -2.15 7.91
C LEU A 24 -17.71 -2.16 6.54
N GLU A 25 -18.48 -1.11 6.26
CA GLU A 25 -19.11 -0.92 4.96
C GLU A 25 -18.05 -0.54 3.92
N ALA A 26 -17.94 -1.36 2.85
CA ALA A 26 -17.01 -1.14 1.77
C ALA A 26 -17.66 -1.34 0.40
N LYS A 27 -17.42 -0.39 -0.50
CA LYS A 27 -17.87 -0.43 -1.91
C LYS A 27 -16.65 -0.55 -2.81
N VAL A 28 -16.68 -1.48 -3.77
CA VAL A 28 -15.72 -1.55 -4.88
C VAL A 28 -16.30 -0.73 -6.02
N SER A 29 -15.56 0.26 -6.52
CA SER A 29 -16.06 1.15 -7.56
C SER A 29 -14.94 1.78 -8.41
N ALA A 30 -15.25 1.98 -9.70
CA ALA A 30 -14.51 2.80 -10.64
C ALA A 30 -15.19 4.16 -10.89
N ASP A 31 -16.26 4.48 -10.16
CA ASP A 31 -17.01 5.71 -10.36
C ASP A 31 -16.45 6.84 -9.50
N ALA A 32 -16.14 7.98 -10.14
CA ALA A 32 -15.65 9.18 -9.47
C ALA A 32 -16.62 9.71 -8.38
N ALA A 33 -17.94 9.56 -8.58
CA ALA A 33 -18.93 9.98 -7.61
C ALA A 33 -18.86 9.15 -6.32
N ASP A 34 -18.67 7.84 -6.44
CA ASP A 34 -18.49 6.95 -5.30
C ASP A 34 -17.21 7.26 -4.53
N ILE A 35 -16.12 7.53 -5.26
CA ILE A 35 -14.83 7.90 -4.67
C ILE A 35 -14.95 9.21 -3.89
N ARG A 36 -15.65 10.22 -4.44
CA ARG A 36 -15.89 11.48 -3.75
C ARG A 36 -16.81 11.34 -2.54
N ALA A 37 -17.82 10.46 -2.61
CA ALA A 37 -18.76 10.22 -1.53
C ALA A 37 -18.20 9.39 -0.36
N ALA A 38 -17.14 8.62 -0.59
CA ALA A 38 -16.52 7.78 0.44
C ALA A 38 -15.79 8.62 1.50
N ASP A 39 -15.73 8.09 2.73
CA ASP A 39 -14.97 8.71 3.83
C ASP A 39 -13.47 8.37 3.73
N ARG A 40 -13.13 7.21 3.18
CA ARG A 40 -11.77 6.68 3.05
C ARG A 40 -11.62 5.91 1.74
N LEU A 41 -10.40 5.88 1.22
CA LEU A 41 -10.07 5.23 -0.04
C LEU A 41 -9.03 4.13 0.17
N ILE A 42 -9.16 3.01 -0.55
CA ILE A 42 -8.12 1.99 -0.64
C ILE A 42 -7.76 1.79 -2.10
N LEU A 43 -6.48 1.94 -2.42
CA LEU A 43 -5.90 1.65 -3.73
C LEU A 43 -5.17 0.30 -3.65
N PRO A 44 -5.80 -0.80 -4.05
CA PRO A 44 -5.15 -2.10 -4.10
C PRO A 44 -4.22 -2.17 -5.31
N GLY A 45 -3.34 -3.18 -5.35
CA GLY A 45 -2.55 -3.43 -6.55
C GLY A 45 -1.81 -4.75 -6.50
N VAL A 46 -1.75 -5.43 -7.64
CA VAL A 46 -0.93 -6.62 -7.90
C VAL A 46 -0.42 -6.56 -9.34
N GLY A 47 0.69 -7.26 -9.64
CA GLY A 47 1.29 -7.29 -10.99
C GLY A 47 2.41 -6.25 -11.15
N ALA A 48 2.63 -5.76 -12.37
CA ALA A 48 3.71 -4.86 -12.73
C ALA A 48 3.28 -3.39 -12.63
N PHE A 49 4.21 -2.53 -12.22
CA PHE A 49 3.96 -1.11 -11.97
C PHE A 49 3.45 -0.36 -13.22
N GLY A 50 4.17 -0.49 -14.35
CA GLY A 50 3.80 0.23 -15.57
C GLY A 50 2.41 -0.13 -16.08
N ASP A 51 2.06 -1.43 -16.05
CA ASP A 51 0.75 -1.92 -16.48
C ASP A 51 -0.36 -1.39 -15.55
N ALA A 52 -0.11 -1.36 -14.24
CA ALA A 52 -1.06 -0.87 -13.26
C ALA A 52 -1.30 0.64 -13.41
N MET A 53 -0.22 1.43 -13.59
CA MET A 53 -0.35 2.87 -13.85
C MET A 53 -1.12 3.15 -15.12
N ALA A 54 -0.80 2.47 -16.22
CA ALA A 54 -1.52 2.63 -17.49
C ALA A 54 -3.02 2.33 -17.36
N LYS A 55 -3.38 1.26 -16.62
CA LYS A 55 -4.78 0.93 -16.33
C LYS A 55 -5.45 2.00 -15.49
N LEU A 56 -4.79 2.48 -14.44
CA LEU A 56 -5.33 3.53 -13.57
C LEU A 56 -5.54 4.84 -14.35
N GLU A 57 -4.60 5.23 -15.18
CA GLU A 57 -4.71 6.40 -16.06
C GLU A 57 -5.87 6.27 -17.06
N ALA A 58 -6.03 5.09 -17.66
CA ALA A 58 -7.10 4.80 -18.61
C ALA A 58 -8.51 4.95 -17.99
N THR A 59 -8.66 4.80 -16.67
CA THR A 59 -9.93 5.07 -15.98
C THR A 59 -10.27 6.57 -15.87
N GLY A 60 -9.30 7.47 -16.04
CA GLY A 60 -9.46 8.90 -15.77
C GLY A 60 -9.57 9.25 -14.27
N LEU A 61 -9.30 8.30 -13.37
CA LEU A 61 -9.45 8.50 -11.91
C LEU A 61 -8.27 9.22 -11.25
N VAL A 62 -7.11 9.32 -11.91
CA VAL A 62 -5.91 9.92 -11.32
C VAL A 62 -6.17 11.34 -10.78
N PRO A 63 -6.83 12.27 -11.51
CA PRO A 63 -7.16 13.60 -10.97
C PRO A 63 -8.08 13.53 -9.75
N VAL A 64 -9.05 12.61 -9.75
CA VAL A 64 -9.99 12.42 -8.63
C VAL A 64 -9.26 11.90 -7.40
N LEU A 65 -8.35 10.94 -7.56
CA LEU A 65 -7.53 10.42 -6.46
C LEU A 65 -6.63 11.50 -5.87
N LYS A 66 -6.01 12.35 -6.71
CA LYS A 66 -5.19 13.49 -6.25
C LYS A 66 -6.01 14.48 -5.45
N GLU A 67 -7.19 14.86 -5.94
CA GLU A 67 -8.14 15.75 -5.25
C GLU A 67 -8.56 15.16 -3.88
N GLN A 68 -8.94 13.88 -3.86
CA GLN A 68 -9.52 13.28 -2.67
C GLN A 68 -8.48 12.88 -1.61
N ALA A 69 -7.25 12.58 -2.01
CA ALA A 69 -6.15 12.27 -1.09
C ALA A 69 -5.72 13.47 -0.20
N GLU A 70 -6.02 14.71 -0.62
CA GLU A 70 -5.83 15.91 0.21
C GLU A 70 -6.89 16.01 1.31
N GLN A 71 -8.07 15.44 1.10
CA GLN A 71 -9.25 15.60 1.95
C GLN A 71 -9.48 14.44 2.91
N LYS A 72 -9.20 13.20 2.50
CA LYS A 72 -9.52 11.98 3.23
C LYS A 72 -8.39 10.96 3.20
N PRO A 73 -8.35 10.00 4.16
CA PRO A 73 -7.34 8.94 4.17
C PRO A 73 -7.41 8.07 2.91
N LEU A 74 -6.23 7.86 2.31
CA LEU A 74 -5.99 6.92 1.21
C LEU A 74 -4.97 5.87 1.67
N LEU A 75 -5.27 4.59 1.50
CA LEU A 75 -4.34 3.48 1.76
C LEU A 75 -3.98 2.75 0.47
N GLY A 76 -2.72 2.82 0.06
CA GLY A 76 -2.17 1.95 -0.99
C GLY A 76 -1.70 0.62 -0.42
N ILE A 77 -2.06 -0.51 -1.06
CA ILE A 77 -1.68 -1.85 -0.61
C ILE A 77 -0.80 -2.53 -1.66
N CYS A 78 0.40 -2.96 -1.25
CA CYS A 78 1.41 -3.64 -2.06
C CYS A 78 1.78 -2.82 -3.31
N LEU A 79 1.43 -3.26 -4.51
CA LEU A 79 1.62 -2.45 -5.72
C LEU A 79 0.87 -1.10 -5.62
N GLY A 80 -0.30 -1.06 -4.98
CA GLY A 80 -1.01 0.19 -4.71
C GLY A 80 -0.19 1.17 -3.86
N MET A 81 0.58 0.70 -2.87
CA MET A 81 1.57 1.55 -2.17
C MET A 81 2.66 2.02 -3.12
N GLN A 82 3.18 1.13 -3.97
CA GLN A 82 4.25 1.50 -4.91
C GLN A 82 3.79 2.60 -5.88
N LEU A 83 2.54 2.55 -6.35
CA LEU A 83 1.95 3.60 -7.22
C LEU A 83 1.91 4.99 -6.56
N LEU A 84 1.98 5.08 -5.21
CA LEU A 84 1.99 6.36 -4.49
C LEU A 84 3.30 7.13 -4.66
N PHE A 85 4.40 6.47 -5.01
CA PHE A 85 5.72 7.08 -5.16
C PHE A 85 5.80 7.97 -6.42
N GLU A 86 6.90 8.74 -6.51
CA GLU A 86 7.16 9.59 -7.67
C GLU A 86 7.47 8.75 -8.92
N LYS A 87 8.26 7.67 -8.75
CA LYS A 87 8.76 6.84 -9.86
C LYS A 87 8.92 5.38 -9.49
N SER A 88 8.95 4.54 -10.51
CA SER A 88 9.37 3.14 -10.43
C SER A 88 10.36 2.78 -11.53
N TYR A 89 11.28 1.89 -11.21
CA TYR A 89 12.25 1.31 -12.15
C TYR A 89 11.94 -0.16 -12.49
N GLU A 90 10.69 -0.57 -12.33
CA GLU A 90 10.24 -1.90 -12.72
C GLU A 90 10.05 -2.00 -14.22
N TYR A 91 10.93 -2.80 -14.89
CA TYR A 91 10.97 -2.98 -16.35
C TYR A 91 11.09 -1.68 -17.16
N GLY A 92 11.72 -0.67 -16.59
CA GLY A 92 11.89 0.65 -17.18
C GLY A 92 11.60 1.76 -16.18
N GLU A 93 11.67 3.01 -16.62
CA GLU A 93 11.29 4.15 -15.79
C GLU A 93 9.83 4.51 -16.03
N HIS A 94 9.05 4.56 -14.96
CA HIS A 94 7.62 4.90 -14.99
C HIS A 94 7.33 5.95 -13.92
N ASP A 95 6.55 6.97 -14.26
CA ASP A 95 6.05 7.92 -13.29
C ASP A 95 4.92 7.31 -12.46
N GLY A 96 4.89 7.63 -11.15
CA GLY A 96 3.81 7.26 -10.25
C GLY A 96 2.87 8.41 -9.94
N LEU A 97 2.07 8.27 -8.89
CA LEU A 97 1.11 9.28 -8.48
C LEU A 97 1.76 10.50 -7.81
N GLY A 98 2.99 10.35 -7.28
CA GLY A 98 3.77 11.41 -6.68
C GLY A 98 3.25 11.91 -5.33
N PHE A 99 2.53 11.09 -4.58
CA PHE A 99 2.09 11.43 -3.22
C PHE A 99 3.20 11.28 -2.19
N VAL A 100 4.06 10.28 -2.36
CA VAL A 100 5.16 9.95 -1.44
C VAL A 100 6.48 10.24 -2.16
N PRO A 101 7.33 11.11 -1.64
CA PRO A 101 8.68 11.31 -2.17
C PRO A 101 9.50 10.03 -2.14
N GLY A 102 10.29 9.83 -3.19
CA GLY A 102 11.12 8.64 -3.34
C GLY A 102 10.73 7.80 -4.55
N GLN A 103 11.24 6.58 -4.61
CA GLN A 103 11.15 5.76 -5.82
C GLN A 103 11.08 4.28 -5.48
N VAL A 104 10.49 3.51 -6.39
CA VAL A 104 10.40 2.05 -6.30
C VAL A 104 11.55 1.42 -7.08
N CYS A 105 12.37 0.64 -6.39
CA CYS A 105 13.59 0.03 -6.93
C CYS A 105 13.59 -1.49 -6.78
N PRO A 106 14.35 -2.22 -7.62
CA PRO A 106 14.49 -3.67 -7.46
C PRO A 106 15.18 -4.01 -6.13
N LEU A 107 14.64 -5.02 -5.42
CA LEU A 107 15.15 -5.47 -4.13
C LEU A 107 16.47 -6.26 -4.27
N ALA A 108 16.60 -7.10 -5.30
CA ALA A 108 17.71 -8.03 -5.46
C ALA A 108 19.12 -7.41 -5.43
N PRO A 109 19.38 -6.26 -6.08
CA PRO A 109 20.72 -5.63 -6.06
C PRO A 109 21.13 -5.18 -4.65
N ASP A 110 20.17 -4.79 -3.81
CA ASP A 110 20.42 -4.17 -2.51
C ASP A 110 20.56 -5.19 -1.37
N LEU A 111 20.18 -6.47 -1.59
CA LEU A 111 20.32 -7.50 -0.57
C LEU A 111 21.78 -7.69 -0.15
N GLY A 112 22.05 -7.58 1.15
CA GLY A 112 23.35 -7.90 1.75
C GLY A 112 23.63 -9.40 1.72
N ASP A 113 22.63 -10.22 2.03
CA ASP A 113 22.67 -11.67 1.94
C ASP A 113 22.12 -12.14 0.59
N LYS A 114 23.01 -12.57 -0.29
CA LYS A 114 22.68 -13.04 -1.65
C LYS A 114 22.04 -14.45 -1.67
N SER A 115 21.92 -15.14 -0.53
CA SER A 115 21.19 -16.41 -0.42
C SER A 115 19.67 -16.21 -0.30
N LEU A 116 19.24 -15.00 0.07
CA LEU A 116 17.82 -14.65 0.14
C LEU A 116 17.19 -14.59 -1.25
N LYS A 117 15.97 -15.12 -1.33
CA LYS A 117 15.22 -15.17 -2.59
C LYS A 117 14.51 -13.87 -2.88
N VAL A 118 14.42 -13.53 -4.17
CA VAL A 118 13.51 -12.50 -4.68
C VAL A 118 12.57 -13.16 -5.67
N PRO A 119 11.25 -12.98 -5.52
CA PRO A 119 10.56 -12.08 -4.58
C PRO A 119 10.73 -12.47 -3.10
N GLN A 120 10.70 -11.46 -2.20
CA GLN A 120 10.44 -11.67 -0.78
C GLN A 120 9.01 -12.18 -0.66
N ILE A 121 8.85 -13.45 -0.26
CA ILE A 121 7.54 -14.09 -0.07
C ILE A 121 7.51 -14.69 1.33
N GLY A 122 6.50 -14.31 2.10
CA GLY A 122 6.28 -14.91 3.42
C GLY A 122 5.94 -13.88 4.49
N TRP A 123 6.02 -14.32 5.72
CA TRP A 123 5.69 -13.54 6.91
C TRP A 123 6.96 -12.92 7.48
N ASN A 124 6.97 -11.60 7.58
CA ASN A 124 8.08 -10.85 8.17
C ASN A 124 7.57 -9.94 9.29
N ALA A 125 8.37 -9.81 10.34
CA ALA A 125 8.11 -8.88 11.42
C ALA A 125 8.16 -7.43 10.90
N VAL A 126 7.22 -6.61 11.33
CA VAL A 126 7.16 -5.18 11.03
C VAL A 126 7.65 -4.40 12.25
N HIS A 127 8.70 -3.61 12.08
CA HIS A 127 9.28 -2.74 13.10
C HIS A 127 8.79 -1.31 12.92
N ILE A 128 8.04 -0.83 13.91
CA ILE A 128 7.40 0.50 13.91
C ILE A 128 8.46 1.55 14.30
N LEU A 129 8.62 2.59 13.50
CA LEU A 129 9.64 3.62 13.70
C LEU A 129 9.13 4.85 14.45
N GLY A 130 7.81 5.00 14.61
CA GLY A 130 7.21 6.15 15.28
C GLY A 130 5.76 5.93 15.65
N ASP A 131 5.23 6.82 16.48
CA ASP A 131 3.83 6.78 16.89
C ASP A 131 2.93 7.33 15.78
N ASP A 132 1.99 6.48 15.31
CA ASP A 132 0.99 6.86 14.31
C ASP A 132 -0.33 6.14 14.58
N PRO A 133 -1.49 6.81 14.43
CA PRO A 133 -2.80 6.20 14.63
C PRO A 133 -3.06 4.92 13.83
N LEU A 134 -2.39 4.72 12.69
CA LEU A 134 -2.49 3.50 11.89
C LEU A 134 -2.07 2.26 12.70
N PHE A 135 -1.17 2.40 13.67
CA PHE A 135 -0.68 1.31 14.52
C PHE A 135 -1.44 1.17 15.85
N LYS A 136 -2.56 1.88 16.03
CA LYS A 136 -3.36 1.88 17.26
C LYS A 136 -3.62 0.49 17.86
N TYR A 137 -3.76 -0.52 17.01
CA TYR A 137 -4.06 -1.90 17.38
C TYR A 137 -2.97 -2.90 16.99
N VAL A 138 -1.85 -2.41 16.45
CA VAL A 138 -0.70 -3.22 15.98
C VAL A 138 0.47 -3.01 16.93
N ARG A 139 1.13 -4.10 17.31
CA ARG A 139 2.32 -4.04 18.16
C ARG A 139 3.58 -4.11 17.30
N ASP A 140 4.65 -3.51 17.78
CA ASP A 140 5.97 -3.67 17.17
C ASP A 140 6.37 -5.14 17.12
N GLY A 141 6.96 -5.57 16.01
CA GLY A 141 7.38 -6.95 15.78
C GLY A 141 6.28 -7.92 15.35
N GLU A 142 5.03 -7.47 15.13
CA GLU A 142 4.00 -8.35 14.58
C GLU A 142 4.29 -8.73 13.12
N TYR A 143 3.87 -9.93 12.73
CA TYR A 143 4.15 -10.49 11.41
C TYR A 143 3.06 -10.15 10.41
N PHE A 144 3.51 -9.73 9.21
CA PHE A 144 2.65 -9.46 8.06
C PHE A 144 3.12 -10.23 6.83
N TYR A 145 2.23 -10.48 5.89
CA TYR A 145 2.50 -11.23 4.67
C TYR A 145 2.99 -10.32 3.55
N TYR A 146 4.19 -10.60 3.07
CA TYR A 146 4.87 -9.94 1.96
C TYR A 146 4.92 -10.81 0.72
N VAL A 147 4.80 -10.20 -0.45
CA VAL A 147 5.08 -10.83 -1.75
C VAL A 147 5.45 -9.74 -2.75
N HIS A 148 6.75 -9.41 -2.88
CA HIS A 148 7.21 -8.35 -3.77
C HIS A 148 8.68 -8.54 -4.18
N SER A 149 9.04 -7.98 -5.35
CA SER A 149 10.41 -7.95 -5.89
C SER A 149 11.00 -6.54 -5.93
N TYR A 150 10.16 -5.52 -5.74
CA TYR A 150 10.51 -4.10 -5.73
C TYR A 150 10.03 -3.47 -4.44
N TYR A 151 10.70 -2.40 -3.98
CA TYR A 151 10.38 -1.75 -2.72
C TYR A 151 10.65 -0.24 -2.76
N GLY A 152 10.06 0.53 -1.86
CA GLY A 152 10.27 1.97 -1.75
C GLY A 152 11.65 2.32 -1.21
N LYS A 153 12.37 3.22 -1.92
CA LYS A 153 13.66 3.79 -1.54
C LYS A 153 13.61 5.31 -1.50
N ASN A 154 14.58 5.91 -0.81
CA ASN A 154 14.74 7.36 -0.67
C ASN A 154 13.51 8.04 -0.09
N CYS A 155 12.80 7.34 0.81
CA CYS A 155 11.57 7.78 1.46
C CYS A 155 11.66 7.74 3.00
N ALA A 156 12.86 7.82 3.57
CA ALA A 156 13.07 7.66 5.02
C ALA A 156 12.23 8.63 5.88
N ALA A 157 12.06 9.89 5.43
CA ALA A 157 11.23 10.86 6.13
C ALA A 157 9.73 10.52 6.14
N ASN A 158 9.30 9.65 5.23
CA ASN A 158 7.91 9.21 5.09
C ASN A 158 7.71 7.75 5.55
N THR A 159 8.76 7.06 5.98
CA THR A 159 8.67 5.65 6.39
C THR A 159 8.25 5.56 7.85
N LEU A 160 7.10 4.90 8.09
CA LEU A 160 6.57 4.65 9.43
C LEU A 160 6.97 3.30 10.01
N ALA A 161 7.26 2.32 9.15
CA ALA A 161 7.69 0.99 9.60
C ALA A 161 8.53 0.28 8.52
N VAL A 162 9.38 -0.61 8.96
CA VAL A 162 10.26 -1.42 8.11
C VAL A 162 10.17 -2.90 8.48
N SER A 163 10.58 -3.78 7.58
CA SER A 163 10.86 -5.19 7.87
C SER A 163 12.29 -5.51 7.52
N ASP A 164 12.93 -6.39 8.30
CA ASP A 164 14.28 -6.85 8.00
C ASP A 164 14.25 -7.97 6.95
N TYR A 165 14.95 -7.74 5.85
CA TYR A 165 15.23 -8.74 4.81
C TYR A 165 16.67 -8.60 4.31
N SER A 166 17.66 -8.72 5.22
CA SER A 166 19.07 -8.34 5.09
C SER A 166 19.32 -6.83 4.82
N LEU A 167 18.28 -6.08 4.76
CA LEU A 167 18.25 -4.61 4.76
C LEU A 167 16.88 -4.18 5.31
N PRO A 168 16.74 -2.94 5.80
CA PRO A 168 15.45 -2.41 6.21
C PRO A 168 14.57 -2.13 4.97
N VAL A 169 13.68 -3.06 4.66
CA VAL A 169 12.67 -2.91 3.60
C VAL A 169 11.57 -1.99 4.08
N THR A 170 11.25 -0.95 3.32
CA THR A 170 10.13 -0.05 3.60
C THR A 170 8.82 -0.82 3.66
N GLY A 171 8.23 -0.93 4.85
CA GLY A 171 7.01 -1.68 5.11
C GLY A 171 5.75 -0.81 5.08
N VAL A 172 5.83 0.38 5.70
CA VAL A 172 4.72 1.34 5.76
C VAL A 172 5.23 2.74 5.49
N VAL A 173 4.51 3.49 4.64
CA VAL A 173 4.79 4.90 4.35
C VAL A 173 3.60 5.79 4.67
N LYS A 174 3.88 7.10 4.89
CA LYS A 174 2.88 8.15 5.08
C LYS A 174 3.33 9.47 4.49
N ALA A 175 2.42 10.15 3.79
CA ALA A 175 2.56 11.54 3.38
C ALA A 175 1.20 12.24 3.54
N GLY A 176 1.08 13.13 4.52
CA GLY A 176 -0.20 13.74 4.87
C GLY A 176 -1.25 12.70 5.27
N LYS A 177 -2.33 12.59 4.48
CA LYS A 177 -3.41 11.61 4.67
C LYS A 177 -3.24 10.34 3.81
N VAL A 178 -2.16 10.27 3.03
CA VAL A 178 -1.86 9.11 2.19
C VAL A 178 -0.97 8.14 2.95
N TYR A 179 -1.41 6.91 3.04
CA TYR A 179 -0.72 5.78 3.68
C TYR A 179 -0.44 4.70 2.65
N GLY A 180 0.59 3.91 2.88
CA GLY A 180 0.88 2.74 2.05
C GLY A 180 1.45 1.59 2.87
N THR A 181 1.08 0.35 2.54
CA THR A 181 1.68 -0.87 3.10
C THR A 181 2.27 -1.73 1.99
N GLN A 182 3.54 -2.15 2.12
CA GLN A 182 4.17 -3.07 1.16
C GLN A 182 3.63 -4.49 1.33
N PHE A 183 3.26 -4.85 2.52
CA PHE A 183 2.58 -6.11 2.83
C PHE A 183 1.08 -6.04 2.52
N HIS A 184 0.45 -7.20 2.52
CA HIS A 184 -0.98 -7.38 2.32
C HIS A 184 -1.72 -7.52 3.65
N PRO A 185 -2.32 -6.47 4.22
CA PRO A 185 -3.06 -6.60 5.47
C PRO A 185 -4.23 -7.58 5.35
N GLU A 186 -4.90 -7.64 4.18
CA GLU A 186 -5.99 -8.58 3.91
C GLU A 186 -5.58 -10.05 3.87
N LYS A 187 -4.26 -10.32 3.88
CA LYS A 187 -3.67 -11.66 3.94
C LYS A 187 -2.86 -11.91 5.22
N SER A 188 -2.88 -10.95 6.14
CA SER A 188 -2.03 -10.96 7.34
C SER A 188 -2.75 -11.37 8.62
N GLY A 189 -3.85 -12.12 8.50
CA GLY A 189 -4.60 -12.63 9.65
C GLY A 189 -5.05 -11.53 10.59
N ASP A 190 -5.01 -11.78 11.89
CA ASP A 190 -5.51 -10.84 12.91
C ASP A 190 -4.72 -9.52 12.95
N ALA A 191 -3.40 -9.55 12.74
CA ALA A 191 -2.60 -8.33 12.70
C ALA A 191 -3.05 -7.41 11.56
N GLY A 192 -3.26 -8.00 10.38
CA GLY A 192 -3.77 -7.28 9.22
C GLY A 192 -5.18 -6.71 9.41
N LEU A 193 -6.07 -7.49 10.03
CA LEU A 193 -7.42 -7.02 10.37
C LEU A 193 -7.38 -5.85 11.34
N ARG A 194 -6.51 -5.89 12.35
CA ARG A 194 -6.34 -4.79 13.30
C ARG A 194 -5.80 -3.52 12.64
N LEU A 195 -4.88 -3.65 11.67
CA LEU A 195 -4.39 -2.51 10.88
C LEU A 195 -5.49 -1.90 10.01
N LEU A 196 -6.28 -2.74 9.31
CA LEU A 196 -7.43 -2.27 8.53
C LEU A 196 -8.48 -1.60 9.41
N LYS A 197 -8.71 -2.10 10.64
CA LYS A 197 -9.58 -1.45 11.61
C LYS A 197 -9.06 -0.08 12.02
N ALA A 198 -7.76 0.03 12.33
CA ALA A 198 -7.15 1.31 12.67
C ALA A 198 -7.26 2.32 11.50
N PHE A 199 -7.00 1.88 10.27
CA PHE A 199 -7.19 2.73 9.07
C PHE A 199 -8.65 3.19 8.92
N ALA A 200 -9.62 2.34 9.23
CA ALA A 200 -11.03 2.71 9.17
C ALA A 200 -11.45 3.74 10.24
N GLU A 201 -10.62 3.98 11.23
CA GLU A 201 -10.87 4.95 12.31
C GLU A 201 -10.13 6.29 12.10
N LEU A 202 -9.23 6.38 11.09
CA LEU A 202 -8.58 7.64 10.72
C LEU A 202 -9.60 8.60 10.11
#